data_d9ae5ddf74562537b4334a9afde4da60
#
_entry.id   d9ae5ddf74562537b4334a9afde4da60
#
_cell.length_a   1.000
_cell.length_b   1.000
_cell.length_c   1.000
_cell.angle_alpha   90.00
_cell.angle_beta   90.00
_cell.angle_gamma   90.00
#
_symmetry.space_group_name_H-M   'P 1'
#
loop_
_entity.id
_entity.type
_entity.pdbx_description
1 polymer ?
#
loop_
_entity_poly.entity_id
_entity_poly.type
_entity_poly.pdbx_seq_one_letter_code
_entity_poly.pdbx_strand_id
1 'polypeptide(L)'
;CNSVKAPEAILPIPEAKQVEWQKMETYAFVHFGLNTFNDREWGYGDSDPKTFNPTRLDCEQWVQTFVKSGMKGVILTAKHHDGFCLWPTQLTEYCIRNTPYKDGKGDIVRELSDACKKYGIKFAVYLSPWDRHQANYGSPEYVEYFYKQLNELLSNYGDVFEIWFDGANGGDGWYGGAKDSRTIDRKTYYNYPRAYKMIDELQPQAVIFSDGGPGCRWVGNEHGFAGATNWSFLRAGEVYP
;
A
#
# COMPACT_ATOMS: atom_id res chain seq x y z
N CYS A 1 -37.96 -29.85 2.31
CA CYS A 1 -37.59 -28.50 2.78
C CYS A 1 -37.90 -27.52 1.67
N ASN A 2 -38.89 -26.64 1.86
CA ASN A 2 -39.13 -25.55 0.90
C ASN A 2 -37.94 -24.57 1.01
N SER A 3 -37.15 -24.49 -0.05
CA SER A 3 -36.08 -23.46 -0.12
C SER A 3 -36.77 -22.09 -0.24
N VAL A 4 -36.64 -21.28 0.79
CA VAL A 4 -37.09 -19.89 0.71
C VAL A 4 -36.18 -19.20 -0.32
N LYS A 5 -36.78 -18.58 -1.34
CA LYS A 5 -36.05 -17.81 -2.34
C LYS A 5 -35.33 -16.66 -1.62
N ALA A 6 -34.02 -16.50 -1.93
CA ALA A 6 -33.28 -15.34 -1.42
C ALA A 6 -33.96 -14.03 -1.86
N PRO A 7 -33.96 -12.98 -1.02
CA PRO A 7 -34.44 -11.67 -1.43
C PRO A 7 -33.64 -11.13 -2.61
N GLU A 8 -34.23 -10.23 -3.38
CA GLU A 8 -33.51 -9.55 -4.44
C GLU A 8 -32.41 -8.65 -3.84
N ALA A 9 -31.26 -8.64 -4.48
CA ALA A 9 -30.14 -7.81 -4.07
C ALA A 9 -30.45 -6.31 -4.29
N ILE A 10 -30.16 -5.49 -3.29
CA ILE A 10 -30.31 -4.03 -3.34
C ILE A 10 -28.90 -3.43 -3.49
N LEU A 11 -28.69 -2.57 -4.46
CA LEU A 11 -27.42 -1.88 -4.67
C LEU A 11 -27.08 -0.94 -3.49
N PRO A 12 -25.77 -0.82 -3.12
CA PRO A 12 -24.61 -1.50 -3.73
C PRO A 12 -24.48 -2.96 -3.26
N ILE A 13 -24.10 -3.84 -4.18
CA ILE A 13 -23.73 -5.23 -3.88
C ILE A 13 -22.22 -5.40 -4.06
N PRO A 14 -21.55 -6.27 -3.26
CA PRO A 14 -20.13 -6.49 -3.39
C PRO A 14 -19.80 -7.17 -4.72
N GLU A 15 -18.69 -6.77 -5.33
CA GLU A 15 -18.10 -7.45 -6.46
C GLU A 15 -17.48 -8.80 -6.04
N ALA A 16 -17.30 -9.71 -7.00
CA ALA A 16 -16.70 -11.01 -6.72
C ALA A 16 -15.34 -10.89 -6.01
N LYS A 17 -14.48 -9.95 -6.45
CA LYS A 17 -13.17 -9.71 -5.82
C LYS A 17 -13.28 -9.27 -4.35
N GLN A 18 -14.29 -8.48 -4.00
CA GLN A 18 -14.54 -8.07 -2.62
C GLN A 18 -15.02 -9.23 -1.74
N VAL A 19 -15.84 -10.12 -2.30
CA VAL A 19 -16.29 -11.34 -1.59
C VAL A 19 -15.10 -12.28 -1.34
N GLU A 20 -14.24 -12.49 -2.32
CA GLU A 20 -13.02 -13.30 -2.17
C GLU A 20 -12.02 -12.68 -1.17
N TRP A 21 -11.92 -11.36 -1.16
CA TRP A 21 -11.12 -10.64 -0.16
C TRP A 21 -11.68 -10.86 1.26
N GLN A 22 -12.98 -10.74 1.46
CA GLN A 22 -13.61 -10.99 2.76
C GLN A 22 -13.45 -12.43 3.25
N LYS A 23 -13.46 -13.43 2.35
CA LYS A 23 -13.22 -14.84 2.69
C LYS A 23 -11.82 -15.11 3.21
N MET A 24 -10.88 -14.21 2.99
CA MET A 24 -9.53 -14.35 3.58
C MET A 24 -9.56 -14.18 5.10
N GLU A 25 -10.49 -13.39 5.65
CA GLU A 25 -10.70 -13.10 7.07
C GLU A 25 -9.50 -12.44 7.74
N THR A 26 -8.31 -13.02 7.60
CA THR A 26 -7.07 -12.52 8.21
C THR A 26 -5.90 -12.56 7.24
N TYR A 27 -5.15 -11.47 7.21
CA TYR A 27 -3.87 -11.37 6.51
C TYR A 27 -2.92 -10.47 7.29
N ALA A 28 -1.62 -10.60 7.03
CA ALA A 28 -0.59 -9.82 7.70
C ALA A 28 -0.37 -8.48 7.00
N PHE A 29 0.04 -7.50 7.77
CA PHE A 29 0.58 -6.24 7.28
C PHE A 29 2.02 -6.10 7.78
N VAL A 30 2.98 -6.00 6.86
CA VAL A 30 4.39 -5.81 7.18
C VAL A 30 4.76 -4.35 6.92
N HIS A 31 4.87 -3.60 8.01
CA HIS A 31 5.40 -2.23 7.98
C HIS A 31 6.90 -2.27 8.27
N PHE A 32 7.68 -2.23 7.22
CA PHE A 32 9.14 -2.32 7.27
C PHE A 32 9.77 -1.40 6.23
N GLY A 33 10.84 -0.72 6.59
CA GLY A 33 11.51 0.19 5.67
C GLY A 33 12.67 0.94 6.30
N LEU A 34 13.12 2.00 5.64
CA LEU A 34 14.24 2.84 6.10
C LEU A 34 13.95 3.47 7.47
N ASN A 35 12.69 3.80 7.76
CA ASN A 35 12.28 4.39 9.03
C ASN A 35 12.53 3.44 10.22
N THR A 36 12.45 2.12 10.00
CA THR A 36 12.77 1.09 11.02
C THR A 36 14.20 1.23 11.53
N PHE A 37 15.15 1.65 10.66
CA PHE A 37 16.56 1.81 11.00
C PHE A 37 16.90 3.20 11.54
N ASN A 38 15.97 4.14 11.48
CA ASN A 38 16.16 5.52 11.91
C ASN A 38 15.27 5.90 13.10
N ASP A 39 14.57 4.92 13.69
CA ASP A 39 13.64 5.10 14.83
C ASP A 39 12.63 6.21 14.56
N ARG A 40 11.98 6.13 13.39
CA ARG A 40 10.98 7.10 12.94
C ARG A 40 9.72 6.39 12.49
N GLU A 41 8.57 6.97 12.79
CA GLU A 41 7.30 6.49 12.29
C GLU A 41 7.12 6.82 10.79
N TRP A 42 7.29 8.10 10.42
CA TRP A 42 7.05 8.57 9.05
C TRP A 42 8.30 9.00 8.31
N GLY A 43 9.34 9.43 8.98
CA GLY A 43 10.52 10.04 8.36
C GLY A 43 10.21 11.36 7.63
N TYR A 44 11.24 12.04 7.19
CA TYR A 44 11.12 13.31 6.46
C TYR A 44 11.62 13.24 5.01
N GLY A 45 11.99 12.05 4.53
CA GLY A 45 12.57 11.86 3.21
C GLY A 45 14.04 12.31 3.11
N ASP A 46 14.71 12.48 4.23
CA ASP A 46 16.09 12.97 4.35
C ASP A 46 17.06 11.97 5.00
N SER A 47 16.59 10.78 5.35
CA SER A 47 17.44 9.75 5.94
C SER A 47 18.42 9.19 4.92
N ASP A 48 19.64 8.85 5.35
CA ASP A 48 20.64 8.23 4.47
C ASP A 48 20.24 6.77 4.14
N PRO A 49 20.03 6.40 2.88
CA PRO A 49 19.75 5.03 2.47
C PRO A 49 20.77 4.00 2.98
N LYS A 50 22.00 4.41 3.23
CA LYS A 50 23.06 3.53 3.76
C LYS A 50 22.78 3.01 5.17
N THR A 51 21.87 3.63 5.91
CA THR A 51 21.42 3.11 7.22
C THR A 51 20.54 1.88 7.10
N PHE A 52 19.92 1.64 5.93
CA PHE A 52 19.11 0.45 5.67
C PHE A 52 20.01 -0.76 5.39
N ASN A 53 20.29 -1.53 6.43
CA ASN A 53 21.15 -2.70 6.33
C ASN A 53 20.62 -3.89 7.17
N PRO A 54 19.51 -4.51 6.78
CA PRO A 54 19.02 -5.71 7.46
C PRO A 54 19.95 -6.89 7.20
N THR A 55 20.64 -7.36 8.24
CA THR A 55 21.63 -8.44 8.15
C THR A 55 21.03 -9.84 8.24
N ARG A 56 19.78 -9.98 8.68
CA ARG A 56 19.09 -11.27 8.88
C ARG A 56 17.65 -11.27 8.38
N LEU A 57 17.36 -10.44 7.38
CA LEU A 57 16.04 -10.43 6.76
C LEU A 57 15.81 -11.73 6.00
N ASP A 58 14.69 -12.38 6.27
CA ASP A 58 14.26 -13.64 5.66
C ASP A 58 12.75 -13.60 5.40
N CYS A 59 12.38 -13.24 4.16
CA CYS A 59 10.98 -13.16 3.76
C CYS A 59 10.28 -14.53 3.76
N GLU A 60 11.01 -15.62 3.55
CA GLU A 60 10.44 -16.97 3.68
C GLU A 60 10.05 -17.29 5.12
N GLN A 61 10.87 -16.91 6.08
CA GLN A 61 10.56 -17.08 7.49
C GLN A 61 9.32 -16.26 7.91
N TRP A 62 9.18 -15.05 7.40
CA TRP A 62 7.97 -14.25 7.63
C TRP A 62 6.73 -14.98 7.13
N VAL A 63 6.75 -15.39 5.85
CA VAL A 63 5.61 -16.06 5.22
C VAL A 63 5.27 -17.37 5.91
N GLN A 64 6.27 -18.19 6.28
CA GLN A 64 6.03 -19.43 7.03
C GLN A 64 5.34 -19.17 8.37
N THR A 65 5.70 -18.07 9.05
CA THR A 65 5.06 -17.66 10.30
C THR A 65 3.60 -17.28 10.06
N PHE A 66 3.32 -16.53 9.02
CA PHE A 66 1.93 -16.15 8.65
C PHE A 66 1.09 -17.37 8.29
N VAL A 67 1.62 -18.30 7.50
CA VAL A 67 0.94 -19.56 7.17
C VAL A 67 0.62 -20.37 8.44
N LYS A 68 1.58 -20.53 9.34
CA LYS A 68 1.37 -21.23 10.62
C LYS A 68 0.31 -20.55 11.49
N SER A 69 0.16 -19.24 11.38
CA SER A 69 -0.86 -18.46 12.09
C SER A 69 -2.23 -18.50 11.40
N GLY A 70 -2.37 -19.18 10.26
CA GLY A 70 -3.62 -19.29 9.52
C GLY A 70 -3.94 -18.09 8.60
N MET A 71 -3.02 -17.15 8.48
CA MET A 71 -3.19 -15.97 7.61
C MET A 71 -3.16 -16.37 6.13
N LYS A 72 -3.95 -15.67 5.32
CA LYS A 72 -4.18 -16.01 3.91
C LYS A 72 -3.42 -15.12 2.92
N GLY A 73 -2.82 -14.05 3.42
CA GLY A 73 -2.06 -13.11 2.61
C GLY A 73 -1.16 -12.21 3.46
N VAL A 74 -0.38 -11.39 2.77
CA VAL A 74 0.45 -10.35 3.39
C VAL A 74 0.52 -9.11 2.50
N ILE A 75 0.48 -7.94 3.13
CA ILE A 75 0.71 -6.64 2.51
C ILE A 75 2.08 -6.14 2.97
N LEU A 76 2.87 -5.62 2.03
CA LEU A 76 4.15 -4.97 2.31
C LEU A 76 4.07 -3.47 2.05
N THR A 77 4.57 -2.64 2.96
CA THR A 77 4.83 -1.22 2.68
C THR A 77 5.97 -1.09 1.68
N ALA A 78 5.67 -1.20 0.38
CA ALA A 78 6.69 -1.08 -0.66
C ALA A 78 7.36 0.31 -0.68
N LYS A 79 6.58 1.36 -0.43
CA LYS A 79 7.05 2.74 -0.18
C LYS A 79 6.15 3.40 0.85
N HIS A 80 6.70 3.87 1.97
CA HIS A 80 6.00 4.67 2.96
C HIS A 80 6.15 6.18 2.66
N HIS A 81 5.65 7.05 3.54
CA HIS A 81 5.60 8.51 3.37
C HIS A 81 6.96 9.19 3.23
N ASP A 82 8.04 8.57 3.71
CA ASP A 82 9.40 9.06 3.52
C ASP A 82 9.91 8.95 2.08
N GLY A 83 9.23 8.17 1.23
CA GLY A 83 9.55 8.01 -0.18
C GLY A 83 10.58 6.92 -0.48
N PHE A 84 11.11 6.21 0.54
CA PHE A 84 12.08 5.15 0.31
C PHE A 84 11.42 3.91 -0.30
N CYS A 85 11.98 3.43 -1.42
CA CYS A 85 11.45 2.30 -2.18
C CYS A 85 12.17 0.99 -1.83
N LEU A 86 11.42 -0.04 -1.42
CA LEU A 86 11.95 -1.37 -1.09
C LEU A 86 12.22 -2.26 -2.32
N TRP A 87 12.08 -1.72 -3.52
CA TRP A 87 12.41 -2.38 -4.79
C TRP A 87 13.41 -1.54 -5.60
N PRO A 88 14.18 -2.15 -6.51
CA PRO A 88 15.26 -1.47 -7.24
C PRO A 88 14.73 -0.62 -8.41
N THR A 89 13.78 0.29 -8.12
CA THR A 89 13.23 1.21 -9.12
C THR A 89 14.32 2.06 -9.77
N GLN A 90 14.12 2.39 -11.05
CA GLN A 90 14.98 3.34 -11.78
C GLN A 90 14.46 4.78 -11.72
N LEU A 91 13.34 5.00 -11.04
CA LEU A 91 12.67 6.30 -10.99
C LEU A 91 13.24 7.25 -9.93
N THR A 92 13.94 6.70 -8.94
CA THR A 92 14.60 7.47 -7.87
C THR A 92 15.85 6.77 -7.38
N GLU A 93 16.80 7.55 -6.88
CA GLU A 93 17.97 7.02 -6.16
C GLU A 93 17.64 6.70 -4.68
N TYR A 94 16.48 7.17 -4.17
CA TYR A 94 16.03 6.91 -2.79
C TYR A 94 15.35 5.54 -2.70
N CYS A 95 16.14 4.49 -2.89
CA CYS A 95 15.65 3.12 -2.97
C CYS A 95 16.74 2.12 -2.53
N ILE A 96 16.32 0.88 -2.42
CA ILE A 96 17.13 -0.26 -1.95
C ILE A 96 18.43 -0.47 -2.73
N ARG A 97 18.51 -0.03 -4.01
CA ARG A 97 19.76 -0.09 -4.80
C ARG A 97 20.92 0.67 -4.17
N ASN A 98 20.63 1.73 -3.43
CA ASN A 98 21.64 2.61 -2.82
C ASN A 98 21.91 2.28 -1.34
N THR A 99 21.61 1.05 -0.95
CA THR A 99 21.83 0.52 0.41
C THR A 99 22.92 -0.54 0.44
N PRO A 100 23.50 -0.83 1.62
CA PRO A 100 24.38 -1.98 1.77
C PRO A 100 23.68 -3.34 1.67
N TYR A 101 22.33 -3.36 1.76
CA TYR A 101 21.58 -4.60 1.69
C TYR A 101 21.86 -5.37 0.39
N LYS A 102 22.40 -6.58 0.53
CA LYS A 102 22.82 -7.44 -0.59
C LYS A 102 23.68 -6.70 -1.63
N ASP A 103 24.56 -5.80 -1.17
CA ASP A 103 25.42 -4.97 -2.04
C ASP A 103 24.62 -4.18 -3.10
N GLY A 104 23.46 -3.62 -2.71
CA GLY A 104 22.56 -2.88 -3.59
C GLY A 104 21.77 -3.73 -4.58
N LYS A 105 21.81 -5.06 -4.46
CA LYS A 105 21.08 -6.01 -5.34
C LYS A 105 19.79 -6.56 -4.69
N GLY A 106 19.40 -6.05 -3.53
CA GLY A 106 18.19 -6.48 -2.86
C GLY A 106 16.91 -6.00 -3.56
N ASP A 107 15.87 -6.80 -3.43
CA ASP A 107 14.49 -6.48 -3.84
C ASP A 107 13.52 -7.16 -2.88
N ILE A 108 13.15 -6.45 -1.81
CA ILE A 108 12.31 -7.04 -0.75
C ILE A 108 10.89 -7.31 -1.28
N VAL A 109 10.41 -6.50 -2.22
CA VAL A 109 9.11 -6.72 -2.86
C VAL A 109 9.12 -8.06 -3.60
N ARG A 110 10.20 -8.34 -4.36
CA ARG A 110 10.40 -9.61 -5.05
C ARG A 110 10.56 -10.77 -4.07
N GLU A 111 11.42 -10.61 -3.09
CA GLU A 111 11.71 -11.64 -2.09
C GLU A 111 10.43 -12.08 -1.36
N LEU A 112 9.57 -11.14 -1.00
CA LEU A 112 8.32 -11.43 -0.32
C LEU A 112 7.27 -12.03 -1.28
N SER A 113 7.13 -11.49 -2.50
CA SER A 113 6.18 -12.03 -3.47
C SER A 113 6.51 -13.46 -3.86
N ASP A 114 7.79 -13.78 -4.06
CA ASP A 114 8.25 -15.14 -4.38
C ASP A 114 8.02 -16.10 -3.20
N ALA A 115 8.26 -15.64 -1.96
CA ALA A 115 7.96 -16.41 -0.76
C ALA A 115 6.44 -16.68 -0.64
N CYS A 116 5.60 -15.69 -0.88
CA CYS A 116 4.15 -15.86 -0.87
C CYS A 116 3.69 -16.90 -1.91
N LYS A 117 4.21 -16.81 -3.13
CA LYS A 117 3.96 -17.78 -4.19
C LYS A 117 4.40 -19.21 -3.79
N LYS A 118 5.59 -19.33 -3.20
CA LYS A 118 6.15 -20.61 -2.74
C LYS A 118 5.29 -21.29 -1.67
N TYR A 119 4.76 -20.53 -0.74
CA TYR A 119 4.00 -21.05 0.40
C TYR A 119 2.48 -20.94 0.26
N GLY A 120 2.00 -20.47 -0.90
CA GLY A 120 0.58 -20.49 -1.26
C GLY A 120 -0.30 -19.50 -0.53
N ILE A 121 0.24 -18.35 -0.08
CA ILE A 121 -0.55 -17.23 0.41
C ILE A 121 -0.53 -16.06 -0.59
N LYS A 122 -1.50 -15.16 -0.48
CA LYS A 122 -1.63 -14.02 -1.39
C LYS A 122 -0.66 -12.90 -1.02
N PHE A 123 -0.19 -12.18 -2.04
CA PHE A 123 0.70 -11.03 -1.90
C PHE A 123 -0.01 -9.72 -2.23
N ALA A 124 0.31 -8.65 -1.52
CA ALA A 124 -0.20 -7.32 -1.77
C ALA A 124 0.84 -6.24 -1.43
N VAL A 125 0.60 -5.03 -1.94
CA VAL A 125 1.49 -3.89 -1.73
C VAL A 125 0.73 -2.67 -1.23
N TYR A 126 1.39 -1.94 -0.35
CA TYR A 126 1.04 -0.60 0.06
C TYR A 126 1.99 0.37 -0.66
N LEU A 127 1.43 1.35 -1.33
CA LEU A 127 2.18 2.42 -1.99
C LEU A 127 1.66 3.77 -1.49
N SER A 128 2.45 4.45 -0.65
CA SER A 128 2.09 5.79 -0.19
C SER A 128 1.97 6.75 -1.37
N PRO A 129 0.84 7.44 -1.53
CA PRO A 129 0.73 8.55 -2.47
C PRO A 129 1.57 9.76 -2.01
N TRP A 130 1.69 9.95 -0.70
CA TRP A 130 2.54 10.96 -0.11
C TRP A 130 4.02 10.57 -0.21
N ASP A 131 4.86 11.50 -0.60
CA ASP A 131 6.30 11.28 -0.74
C ASP A 131 7.07 12.51 -0.28
N ARG A 132 7.72 12.37 0.85
CA ARG A 132 8.45 13.48 1.50
C ARG A 132 9.87 13.65 0.97
N HIS A 133 10.35 12.73 0.12
CA HIS A 133 11.66 12.79 -0.51
C HIS A 133 11.64 13.56 -1.82
N GLN A 134 10.58 13.39 -2.62
CA GLN A 134 10.55 13.93 -3.98
C GLN A 134 10.41 15.46 -3.99
N ALA A 135 11.41 16.12 -4.59
CA ALA A 135 11.45 17.58 -4.68
C ALA A 135 10.28 18.17 -5.49
N ASN A 136 9.72 17.40 -6.41
CA ASN A 136 8.60 17.81 -7.25
C ASN A 136 7.21 17.39 -6.69
N TYR A 137 7.16 16.88 -5.45
CA TYR A 137 5.86 16.61 -4.82
C TYR A 137 5.01 17.90 -4.79
N GLY A 138 3.74 17.79 -5.14
CA GLY A 138 2.83 18.92 -5.31
C GLY A 138 2.72 19.40 -6.76
N SER A 139 3.52 18.87 -7.69
CA SER A 139 3.46 19.17 -9.12
C SER A 139 2.87 18.02 -9.95
N PRO A 140 2.45 18.26 -11.20
CA PRO A 140 2.00 17.21 -12.11
C PRO A 140 3.06 16.14 -12.41
N GLU A 141 4.33 16.50 -12.42
CA GLU A 141 5.45 15.58 -12.67
C GLU A 141 5.56 14.52 -11.58
N TYR A 142 5.26 14.87 -10.32
CA TYR A 142 5.19 13.88 -9.25
C TYR A 142 4.05 12.87 -9.48
N VAL A 143 2.91 13.34 -9.96
CA VAL A 143 1.77 12.45 -10.26
C VAL A 143 2.18 11.41 -11.30
N GLU A 144 2.89 11.82 -12.36
CA GLU A 144 3.44 10.87 -13.36
C GLU A 144 4.48 9.92 -12.77
N TYR A 145 5.34 10.39 -11.86
CA TYR A 145 6.27 9.54 -11.11
C TYR A 145 5.55 8.49 -10.27
N PHE A 146 4.52 8.90 -9.52
CA PHE A 146 3.68 7.99 -8.72
C PHE A 146 3.04 6.90 -9.59
N TYR A 147 2.48 7.26 -10.74
CA TYR A 147 1.88 6.30 -11.67
C TYR A 147 2.88 5.34 -12.29
N LYS A 148 4.11 5.79 -12.57
CA LYS A 148 5.19 4.90 -13.02
C LYS A 148 5.57 3.89 -11.93
N GLN A 149 5.66 4.32 -10.67
CA GLN A 149 5.90 3.41 -9.54
C GLN A 149 4.76 2.40 -9.37
N LEU A 150 3.52 2.85 -9.44
CA LEU A 150 2.35 1.97 -9.38
C LEU A 150 2.41 0.92 -10.50
N ASN A 151 2.73 1.34 -11.73
CA ASN A 151 2.88 0.41 -12.85
C ASN A 151 4.00 -0.62 -12.63
N GLU A 152 5.17 -0.22 -12.10
CA GLU A 152 6.25 -1.17 -11.76
C GLU A 152 5.75 -2.25 -10.79
N LEU A 153 5.05 -1.85 -9.72
CA LEU A 153 4.57 -2.76 -8.70
C LEU A 153 3.46 -3.70 -9.21
N LEU A 154 2.57 -3.20 -10.05
CA LEU A 154 1.48 -4.01 -10.61
C LEU A 154 1.91 -4.94 -11.73
N SER A 155 3.01 -4.65 -12.42
CA SER A 155 3.44 -5.42 -13.61
C SER A 155 4.56 -6.43 -13.32
N ASN A 156 5.37 -6.21 -12.28
CA ASN A 156 6.62 -6.97 -12.14
C ASN A 156 6.61 -8.04 -11.04
N TYR A 157 5.63 -8.06 -10.16
CA TYR A 157 5.68 -8.87 -8.93
C TYR A 157 4.61 -9.97 -8.84
N GLY A 158 3.98 -10.31 -9.98
CA GLY A 158 2.94 -11.33 -10.06
C GLY A 158 1.57 -10.83 -9.60
N ASP A 159 0.71 -11.74 -9.18
CA ASP A 159 -0.66 -11.42 -8.78
C ASP A 159 -0.68 -10.69 -7.45
N VAL A 160 -1.42 -9.59 -7.40
CA VAL A 160 -1.61 -8.75 -6.23
C VAL A 160 -3.09 -8.79 -5.83
N PHE A 161 -3.39 -9.14 -4.56
CA PHE A 161 -4.79 -9.22 -4.10
C PHE A 161 -5.35 -7.90 -3.61
N GLU A 162 -4.48 -6.96 -3.22
CA GLU A 162 -4.87 -5.67 -2.68
C GLU A 162 -3.80 -4.62 -2.99
N ILE A 163 -4.25 -3.42 -3.33
CA ILE A 163 -3.43 -2.22 -3.39
C ILE A 163 -3.91 -1.28 -2.31
N TRP A 164 -3.02 -0.92 -1.40
CA TRP A 164 -3.34 0.04 -0.36
C TRP A 164 -2.75 1.41 -0.66
N PHE A 165 -3.64 2.38 -0.81
CA PHE A 165 -3.31 3.80 -0.77
C PHE A 165 -3.65 4.34 0.61
N ASP A 166 -2.65 4.83 1.33
CA ASP A 166 -2.85 5.43 2.65
C ASP A 166 -3.61 6.75 2.52
N GLY A 167 -4.56 6.98 3.44
CA GLY A 167 -5.31 8.21 3.51
C GLY A 167 -4.49 9.41 4.01
N ALA A 168 -3.34 9.19 4.65
CA ALA A 168 -2.36 10.21 4.93
C ALA A 168 -1.72 10.69 3.61
N ASN A 169 -2.53 11.31 2.76
CA ASN A 169 -2.15 11.74 1.43
C ASN A 169 -1.36 13.06 1.45
N GLY A 170 -0.69 13.35 2.55
CA GLY A 170 0.13 14.53 2.73
C GLY A 170 -0.72 15.77 2.87
N GLY A 171 -0.42 16.74 2.10
CA GLY A 171 -0.95 18.08 2.21
C GLY A 171 0.15 18.97 2.71
N ASP A 172 -0.16 19.76 3.70
CA ASP A 172 0.75 20.78 4.20
C ASP A 172 1.84 20.17 5.08
N GLY A 173 3.04 20.68 4.95
CA GLY A 173 4.13 20.30 5.82
C GLY A 173 5.51 20.35 5.20
N TRP A 174 6.49 20.04 6.03
CA TRP A 174 7.88 20.00 5.66
C TRP A 174 8.26 18.70 4.98
N TYR A 175 8.95 18.81 3.86
CA TYR A 175 9.49 17.70 3.07
C TYR A 175 11.02 17.75 3.12
N GLY A 176 11.62 16.85 3.89
CA GLY A 176 13.06 16.88 4.18
C GLY A 176 13.94 16.73 2.95
N GLY A 177 13.58 15.83 2.04
CA GLY A 177 14.31 15.63 0.78
C GLY A 177 14.23 16.83 -0.15
N ALA A 178 13.09 17.52 -0.19
CA ALA A 178 12.91 18.76 -0.97
C ALA A 178 13.42 20.01 -0.24
N LYS A 179 13.61 19.94 1.09
CA LYS A 179 13.92 21.07 1.96
C LYS A 179 12.94 22.25 1.82
N ASP A 180 11.66 21.91 1.73
CA ASP A 180 10.60 22.87 1.48
C ASP A 180 9.26 22.35 2.04
N SER A 181 8.27 23.23 2.12
CA SER A 181 6.90 22.88 2.47
C SER A 181 6.03 22.80 1.21
N ARG A 182 5.07 21.88 1.21
CA ARG A 182 4.16 21.64 0.08
C ARG A 182 2.72 21.65 0.56
N THR A 183 1.83 22.02 -0.34
CA THR A 183 0.38 21.97 -0.18
C THR A 183 -0.25 21.38 -1.43
N ILE A 184 -1.22 20.50 -1.26
CA ILE A 184 -1.97 19.89 -2.36
C ILE A 184 -3.47 19.99 -2.15
N ASP A 185 -4.24 19.98 -3.22
CA ASP A 185 -5.67 19.69 -3.17
C ASP A 185 -5.87 18.17 -3.12
N ARG A 186 -6.16 17.63 -1.97
CA ARG A 186 -6.32 16.19 -1.72
C ARG A 186 -7.36 15.53 -2.61
N LYS A 187 -8.39 16.25 -3.04
CA LYS A 187 -9.50 15.70 -3.82
C LYS A 187 -9.13 15.42 -5.26
N THR A 188 -8.20 16.20 -5.82
CA THR A 188 -7.95 16.21 -7.26
C THR A 188 -6.51 15.88 -7.63
N TYR A 189 -5.54 16.16 -6.76
CA TYR A 189 -4.12 16.11 -7.07
C TYR A 189 -3.65 14.78 -7.64
N TYR A 190 -3.98 13.67 -7.00
CA TYR A 190 -3.50 12.37 -7.44
C TYR A 190 -4.27 11.77 -8.61
N ASN A 191 -5.44 12.30 -8.97
CA ASN A 191 -6.30 11.75 -10.01
C ASN A 191 -6.59 10.25 -9.81
N TYR A 192 -7.07 9.85 -8.65
CA TYR A 192 -7.35 8.44 -8.29
C TYR A 192 -8.18 7.65 -9.32
N PRO A 193 -9.12 8.24 -10.08
CA PRO A 193 -9.80 7.50 -11.15
C PRO A 193 -8.84 6.88 -12.17
N ARG A 194 -7.69 7.53 -12.45
CA ARG A 194 -6.64 6.95 -13.29
C ARG A 194 -5.97 5.74 -12.62
N ALA A 195 -5.73 5.80 -11.29
CA ALA A 195 -5.19 4.67 -10.53
C ALA A 195 -6.13 3.47 -10.59
N TYR A 196 -7.42 3.69 -10.34
CA TYR A 196 -8.43 2.63 -10.35
C TYR A 196 -8.49 1.92 -11.70
N LYS A 197 -8.51 2.69 -12.79
CA LYS A 197 -8.46 2.15 -14.14
C LYS A 197 -7.19 1.32 -14.39
N MET A 198 -6.02 1.81 -14.01
CA MET A 198 -4.76 1.10 -14.15
C MET A 198 -4.76 -0.23 -13.37
N ILE A 199 -5.28 -0.22 -12.15
CA ILE A 199 -5.38 -1.43 -11.32
C ILE A 199 -6.33 -2.44 -11.94
N ASP A 200 -7.50 -2.01 -12.41
CA ASP A 200 -8.47 -2.91 -13.06
C ASP A 200 -7.92 -3.51 -14.36
N GLU A 201 -7.08 -2.79 -15.09
CA GLU A 201 -6.43 -3.30 -16.32
C GLU A 201 -5.28 -4.28 -16.02
N LEU A 202 -4.46 -4.02 -15.01
CA LEU A 202 -3.25 -4.80 -14.72
C LEU A 202 -3.48 -5.91 -13.68
N GLN A 203 -4.39 -5.70 -12.73
CA GLN A 203 -4.67 -6.59 -11.60
C GLN A 203 -6.18 -6.62 -11.31
N PRO A 204 -7.02 -7.14 -12.24
CA PRO A 204 -8.48 -7.05 -12.12
C PRO A 204 -9.06 -7.74 -10.88
N GLN A 205 -8.31 -8.66 -10.26
CA GLN A 205 -8.68 -9.33 -9.01
C GLN A 205 -8.33 -8.54 -7.76
N ALA A 206 -7.54 -7.46 -7.88
CA ALA A 206 -7.11 -6.69 -6.71
C ALA A 206 -8.24 -5.82 -6.16
N VAL A 207 -8.34 -5.80 -4.83
CA VAL A 207 -9.17 -4.85 -4.10
C VAL A 207 -8.35 -3.60 -3.85
N ILE A 208 -8.97 -2.43 -3.94
CA ILE A 208 -8.34 -1.15 -3.65
C ILE A 208 -8.74 -0.74 -2.24
N PHE A 209 -7.76 -0.60 -1.36
CA PHE A 209 -7.94 -0.09 0.00
C PHE A 209 -7.51 1.38 0.05
N SER A 210 -8.42 2.24 0.48
CA SER A 210 -8.16 3.66 0.73
C SER A 210 -9.26 4.25 1.62
N ASP A 211 -9.15 5.50 2.01
CA ASP A 211 -10.14 6.15 2.88
C ASP A 211 -11.54 6.24 2.25
N GLY A 212 -11.62 6.42 0.96
CA GLY A 212 -12.90 6.52 0.23
C GLY A 212 -12.97 5.64 -1.01
N GLY A 213 -12.06 4.66 -1.10
CA GLY A 213 -11.85 3.87 -2.32
C GLY A 213 -13.02 2.97 -2.71
N PRO A 214 -12.98 2.49 -3.97
CA PRO A 214 -14.08 1.71 -4.52
C PRO A 214 -14.10 0.27 -4.02
N GLY A 215 -12.98 -0.26 -3.50
CA GLY A 215 -12.85 -1.67 -3.10
C GLY A 215 -13.26 -1.89 -1.66
N CYS A 216 -12.43 -1.47 -0.75
CA CYS A 216 -12.70 -1.44 0.68
C CYS A 216 -12.18 -0.12 1.26
N ARG A 217 -12.68 0.24 2.40
CA ARG A 217 -12.44 1.54 3.00
C ARG A 217 -11.90 1.38 4.41
N TRP A 218 -10.89 2.18 4.77
CA TRP A 218 -10.49 2.31 6.16
C TRP A 218 -11.64 2.90 6.99
N VAL A 219 -11.95 2.25 8.10
CA VAL A 219 -12.99 2.68 9.05
C VAL A 219 -12.44 2.59 10.45
N GLY A 220 -12.46 3.70 11.17
CA GLY A 220 -11.98 3.73 12.54
C GLY A 220 -11.25 5.02 12.87
N ASN A 221 -10.29 4.91 13.75
CA ASN A 221 -9.44 6.03 14.18
C ASN A 221 -8.13 5.50 14.75
N GLU A 222 -7.10 6.33 14.74
CA GLU A 222 -5.78 5.99 15.29
C GLU A 222 -5.67 6.24 16.80
N HIS A 223 -6.75 6.67 17.45
CA HIS A 223 -6.78 6.92 18.88
C HIS A 223 -7.13 5.68 19.72
N GLY A 224 -7.41 4.55 19.07
CA GLY A 224 -7.74 3.29 19.74
C GLY A 224 -9.14 3.24 20.35
N PHE A 225 -10.07 4.06 19.90
CA PHE A 225 -11.45 4.03 20.36
C PHE A 225 -12.32 3.09 19.52
N ALA A 226 -13.14 2.33 20.19
CA ALA A 226 -14.26 1.60 19.58
C ALA A 226 -15.57 2.06 20.21
N GLY A 227 -16.56 2.35 19.41
CA GLY A 227 -17.92 2.64 19.91
C GLY A 227 -18.62 1.37 20.37
N ALA A 228 -19.65 1.51 21.20
CA ALA A 228 -20.51 0.39 21.57
C ALA A 228 -21.26 -0.19 20.36
N THR A 229 -21.52 0.64 19.36
CA THR A 229 -22.12 0.25 18.07
C THR A 229 -21.37 0.98 16.96
N ASN A 230 -20.78 0.23 16.03
CA ASN A 230 -20.07 0.77 14.90
C ASN A 230 -20.76 0.39 13.60
N TRP A 231 -21.06 1.39 12.78
CA TRP A 231 -21.67 1.22 11.47
C TRP A 231 -20.72 1.68 10.38
N SER A 232 -20.34 0.78 9.50
CA SER A 232 -19.41 1.05 8.40
C SER A 232 -20.15 1.60 7.18
N PHE A 233 -20.99 2.62 7.33
CA PHE A 233 -21.66 3.24 6.19
C PHE A 233 -20.94 4.53 5.78
N LEU A 234 -20.97 4.82 4.49
CA LEU A 234 -20.58 6.10 3.91
C LEU A 234 -21.85 6.82 3.46
N ARG A 235 -22.04 8.06 3.88
CA ARG A 235 -23.19 8.85 3.43
C ARG A 235 -23.03 9.21 1.95
N ALA A 236 -24.13 9.19 1.21
CA ALA A 236 -24.11 9.59 -0.18
C ALA A 236 -23.55 11.03 -0.32
N GLY A 237 -22.55 11.19 -1.17
CA GLY A 237 -21.85 12.47 -1.37
C GLY A 237 -20.70 12.76 -0.42
N GLU A 238 -20.46 11.95 0.62
CA GLU A 238 -19.26 12.00 1.41
C GLU A 238 -18.18 11.16 0.70
N VAL A 239 -17.18 11.84 0.16
CA VAL A 239 -15.99 11.21 -0.40
C VAL A 239 -14.83 11.63 0.48
N TYR A 240 -14.23 10.67 1.14
CA TYR A 240 -12.94 10.89 1.81
C TYR A 240 -11.85 10.62 0.77
N PRO A 241 -10.92 11.55 0.59
CA PRO A 241 -9.81 11.37 -0.33
C PRO A 241 -8.87 10.27 0.10
#